data_c5085d9d82be7ddfca036ef35eb00256
#
_entry.id   c5085d9d82be7ddfca036ef35eb00256
#
_cell.length_a   1.000
_cell.length_b   1.000
_cell.length_c   1.000
_cell.angle_alpha   90.00
_cell.angle_beta   90.00
_cell.angle_gamma   90.00
#
_symmetry.space_group_name_H-M   'P 1'
#
loop_
_entity.id
_entity.type
_entity.pdbx_description
1 polymer ?
#
loop_
_entity_poly.entity_id
_entity_poly.type
_entity_poly.pdbx_seq_one_letter_code
_entity_poly.pdbx_strand_id
1 'polypeptide(L)'
;HRVGVRANAIAVDGAVRDVSPSGLSLMKALAASPGEVVSRDELLGVLPAAGGDPHAVEVAIGRLRSALGVRELIATVVKRGYRIAVDQH
;
A
#
# COMPACT_ATOMS: atom_id res chain seq x y z
N HIS A 1 0.49 -4.11 13.91
CA HIS A 1 -0.77 -4.38 13.20
C HIS A 1 -0.66 -5.62 12.34
N ARG A 2 -1.71 -6.39 12.30
CA ARG A 2 -1.81 -7.56 11.43
C ARG A 2 -2.50 -7.16 10.14
N VAL A 3 -1.90 -7.53 9.01
CA VAL A 3 -2.46 -7.22 7.71
C VAL A 3 -2.64 -8.51 6.91
N GLY A 4 -3.86 -8.71 6.41
CA GLY A 4 -4.17 -9.80 5.49
C GLY A 4 -4.64 -9.22 4.17
N VAL A 5 -4.00 -9.61 3.07
CA VAL A 5 -4.41 -9.19 1.74
C VAL A 5 -5.19 -10.33 1.09
N ARG A 6 -6.43 -10.05 0.73
CA ARG A 6 -7.31 -10.98 0.03
C ARG A 6 -7.50 -10.55 -1.41
N ALA A 7 -8.22 -11.34 -2.19
CA ALA A 7 -8.38 -11.07 -3.62
C ALA A 7 -8.93 -9.68 -3.92
N ASN A 8 -9.84 -9.18 -3.09
CA ASN A 8 -10.51 -7.89 -3.32
C ASN A 8 -10.74 -7.07 -2.04
N ALA A 9 -10.04 -7.40 -0.95
CA ALA A 9 -10.17 -6.67 0.30
C ALA A 9 -8.90 -6.79 1.13
N ILE A 10 -8.74 -5.90 2.09
CA ILE A 10 -7.62 -5.90 3.03
C ILE A 10 -8.19 -6.00 4.44
N ALA A 11 -7.64 -6.91 5.24
CA ALA A 11 -7.96 -7.01 6.65
C ALA A 11 -6.84 -6.37 7.47
N VAL A 12 -7.20 -5.46 8.37
CA VAL A 12 -6.27 -4.82 9.30
C VAL A 12 -6.73 -5.15 10.70
N ASP A 13 -5.89 -5.85 11.45
CA ASP A 13 -6.21 -6.29 12.82
C ASP A 13 -7.55 -7.03 12.92
N GLY A 14 -7.86 -7.84 11.90
CA GLY A 14 -9.10 -8.61 11.84
C GLY A 14 -10.29 -7.86 11.26
N ALA A 15 -10.18 -6.55 11.03
CA ALA A 15 -11.26 -5.76 10.43
C ALA A 15 -11.06 -5.63 8.93
N VAL A 16 -12.08 -6.01 8.16
CA VAL A 16 -12.04 -5.87 6.70
C VAL A 16 -12.20 -4.41 6.32
N ARG A 17 -11.32 -3.93 5.46
CA ARG A 17 -11.36 -2.55 4.94
C ARG A 17 -11.60 -2.57 3.44
N ASP A 18 -12.53 -1.75 2.99
CA ASP A 18 -12.79 -1.58 1.57
C ASP A 18 -11.77 -0.61 0.99
N VAL A 19 -11.06 -1.06 -0.04
CA VAL A 19 -10.08 -0.24 -0.73
C VAL A 19 -10.38 -0.24 -2.22
N SER A 20 -9.93 0.81 -2.91
CA SER A 20 -10.06 0.89 -4.35
C SER A 20 -9.21 -0.19 -5.03
N PRO A 21 -9.49 -0.54 -6.30
CA PRO A 21 -8.61 -1.46 -7.04
C PRO A 21 -7.15 -1.01 -7.07
N SER A 22 -6.90 0.30 -7.20
CA SER A 22 -5.54 0.85 -7.15
C SER A 22 -4.90 0.64 -5.78
N GLY A 23 -5.65 0.90 -4.72
CA GLY A 23 -5.17 0.68 -3.35
C GLY A 23 -4.86 -0.78 -3.08
N LEU A 24 -5.69 -1.69 -3.58
CA LEU A 24 -5.47 -3.13 -3.46
C LEU A 24 -4.20 -3.56 -4.18
N SER A 25 -3.96 -3.04 -5.39
CA SER A 25 -2.74 -3.32 -6.17
C SER A 25 -1.50 -2.86 -5.43
N LEU A 26 -1.53 -1.66 -4.86
CA LEU A 26 -0.43 -1.12 -4.06
C LEU A 26 -0.17 -2.00 -2.82
N MET A 27 -1.22 -2.39 -2.14
CA MET A 27 -1.09 -3.20 -0.93
C MET A 27 -0.52 -4.58 -1.22
N LYS A 28 -0.92 -5.19 -2.33
CA LYS A 28 -0.35 -6.47 -2.77
C LYS A 28 1.14 -6.35 -3.04
N ALA A 29 1.56 -5.27 -3.70
CA ALA A 29 2.98 -5.03 -3.98
C ALA A 29 3.79 -4.82 -2.70
N LEU A 30 3.25 -4.06 -1.75
CA LEU A 30 3.91 -3.82 -0.48
C LEU A 30 3.96 -5.09 0.39
N ALA A 31 2.88 -5.85 0.41
CA ALA A 31 2.77 -7.07 1.21
C ALA A 31 3.62 -8.22 0.65
N ALA A 32 3.98 -8.18 -0.61
CA ALA A 32 4.87 -9.17 -1.22
C ALA A 32 6.28 -9.12 -0.60
N SER A 33 6.67 -7.97 -0.07
CA SER A 33 7.97 -7.77 0.59
C SER A 33 7.77 -7.04 1.93
N PRO A 34 7.18 -7.70 2.94
CA PRO A 34 6.87 -7.05 4.21
C PRO A 34 8.13 -6.47 4.88
N GLY A 35 8.03 -5.23 5.32
CA GLY A 35 9.13 -4.53 5.97
C GLY A 35 10.19 -3.99 5.01
N GLU A 36 10.19 -4.41 3.76
CA GLU A 36 11.14 -3.93 2.78
C GLU A 36 10.61 -2.72 2.03
N VAL A 37 11.52 -1.87 1.59
CA VAL A 37 11.16 -0.68 0.82
C VAL A 37 10.81 -1.08 -0.60
N VAL A 38 9.63 -0.66 -1.07
CA VAL A 38 9.21 -0.81 -2.46
C VAL A 38 9.32 0.57 -3.10
N SER A 39 10.05 0.66 -4.20
CA SER A 39 10.31 1.93 -4.86
C SER A 39 9.03 2.53 -5.46
N ARG A 40 9.05 3.86 -5.67
CA ARG A 40 7.94 4.54 -6.34
C ARG A 40 7.74 4.01 -7.75
N ASP A 41 8.83 3.69 -8.45
CA ASP A 41 8.75 3.16 -9.81
C ASP A 41 8.03 1.81 -9.84
N GLU A 42 8.34 0.94 -8.90
CA GLU A 42 7.64 -0.35 -8.78
C GLU A 42 6.15 -0.15 -8.49
N LEU A 43 5.83 0.76 -7.58
CA LEU A 43 4.44 1.06 -7.24
C LEU A 43 3.71 1.71 -8.42
N LEU A 44 4.38 2.59 -9.14
CA LEU A 44 3.80 3.19 -10.35
C LEU A 44 3.45 2.12 -11.39
N GLY A 45 4.27 1.09 -11.51
CA GLY A 45 4.03 -0.02 -12.43
C GLY A 45 2.80 -0.84 -12.12
N VAL A 46 2.29 -0.82 -10.88
CA VAL A 46 1.06 -1.55 -10.51
C VAL A 46 -0.19 -0.65 -10.55
N LEU A 47 -0.04 0.60 -10.97
CA LEU A 47 -1.14 1.57 -11.08
C LEU A 47 -1.48 1.80 -12.56
N PRO A 48 -2.39 1.01 -13.14
CA PRO A 48 -2.66 1.11 -14.58
C PRO A 48 -3.23 2.46 -15.00
N ALA A 49 -3.93 3.15 -14.11
CA ALA A 49 -4.54 4.44 -14.40
C ALA A 49 -3.60 5.64 -14.19
N ALA A 50 -2.36 5.39 -13.77
CA ALA A 50 -1.44 6.49 -13.43
C ALA A 50 -0.87 7.22 -14.64
N GLY A 51 -0.86 6.59 -15.80
CA GLY A 51 -0.33 7.18 -17.03
C GLY A 51 1.15 7.56 -16.97
N GLY A 52 1.92 6.96 -16.05
CA GLY A 52 3.33 7.28 -15.87
C GLY A 52 3.60 8.48 -14.97
N ASP A 53 2.59 9.07 -14.34
CA ASP A 53 2.76 10.21 -13.44
C ASP A 53 3.18 9.75 -12.04
N PRO A 54 4.42 10.07 -11.58
CA PRO A 54 4.88 9.67 -10.25
C PRO A 54 4.03 10.23 -9.10
N HIS A 55 3.40 11.38 -9.31
CA HIS A 55 2.53 11.99 -8.31
C HIS A 55 1.29 11.11 -8.02
N ALA A 56 0.87 10.30 -8.98
CA ALA A 56 -0.25 9.39 -8.80
C ALA A 56 0.01 8.37 -7.68
N VAL A 57 1.25 7.97 -7.47
CA VAL A 57 1.63 7.06 -6.37
C VAL A 57 1.35 7.73 -5.03
N GLU A 58 1.75 8.98 -4.86
CA GLU A 58 1.55 9.72 -3.61
C GLU A 58 0.05 9.89 -3.30
N VAL A 59 -0.73 10.22 -4.31
CA VAL A 59 -2.19 10.36 -4.16
C VAL A 59 -2.82 9.03 -3.78
N ALA A 60 -2.44 7.95 -4.47
CA ALA A 60 -2.99 6.62 -4.21
C ALA A 60 -2.61 6.11 -2.81
N ILE A 61 -1.38 6.35 -2.37
CA ILE A 61 -0.94 5.99 -1.02
C ILE A 61 -1.74 6.77 0.04
N GLY A 62 -1.98 8.06 -0.18
CA GLY A 62 -2.79 8.86 0.72
C GLY A 62 -4.21 8.33 0.88
N ARG A 63 -4.83 7.96 -0.24
CA ARG A 63 -6.17 7.36 -0.25
C ARG A 63 -6.18 5.99 0.44
N LEU A 64 -5.15 5.19 0.20
CA LEU A 64 -5.01 3.89 0.83
C LEU A 64 -4.88 4.01 2.33
N ARG A 65 -4.05 4.93 2.82
CA ARG A 65 -3.91 5.19 4.26
C ARG A 65 -5.24 5.55 4.90
N SER A 66 -6.02 6.40 4.23
CA SER A 66 -7.34 6.78 4.73
C SER A 66 -8.31 5.60 4.77
N ALA A 67 -8.28 4.76 3.72
CA ALA A 67 -9.15 3.59 3.64
C ALA A 67 -8.81 2.55 4.72
N LEU A 68 -7.52 2.38 5.03
CA LEU A 68 -7.07 1.43 6.05
C LEU A 68 -7.35 1.93 7.48
N GLY A 69 -7.46 3.23 7.66
CA GLY A 69 -7.69 3.82 8.97
C GLY A 69 -6.48 3.86 9.89
N VAL A 70 -5.35 3.31 9.47
CA VAL A 70 -4.09 3.29 10.23
C VAL A 70 -3.01 3.88 9.33
N ARG A 71 -2.67 5.14 9.55
CA ARG A 71 -1.75 5.86 8.65
C ARG A 71 -0.32 5.35 8.73
N GLU A 72 0.12 4.96 9.91
CA GLU A 72 1.48 4.45 10.16
C GLU A 72 1.71 3.05 9.58
N LEU A 73 0.67 2.37 9.10
CA LEU A 73 0.81 1.04 8.51
C LEU A 73 1.68 1.07 7.25
N ILE A 74 1.60 2.16 6.49
CA ILE A 74 2.44 2.37 5.32
C ILE A 74 3.40 3.52 5.65
N ALA A 75 4.67 3.20 5.80
CA ALA A 75 5.70 4.20 6.12
C ALA A 75 6.30 4.76 4.84
N THR A 76 6.51 6.07 4.82
CA THR A 76 7.26 6.72 3.75
C THR A 76 8.75 6.63 4.07
N VAL A 77 9.53 6.11 3.13
CA VAL A 77 10.99 6.10 3.22
C VAL A 77 11.51 7.17 2.27
N VAL A 78 11.98 8.27 2.82
CA VAL A 78 12.36 9.46 2.05
C VAL A 78 13.36 9.10 0.95
N LYS A 79 13.07 9.53 -0.27
CA LYS A 79 13.85 9.31 -1.49
C LYS A 79 13.99 7.85 -1.93
N ARG A 80 13.32 6.91 -1.26
CA ARG A 80 13.40 5.48 -1.61
C ARG A 80 12.08 4.88 -2.02
N GLY A 81 10.99 5.22 -1.31
CA GLY A 81 9.66 4.68 -1.60
C GLY A 81 8.83 4.49 -0.34
N TYR A 82 8.17 3.36 -0.25
CA TYR A 82 7.26 3.05 0.85
C TYR A 82 7.50 1.63 1.36
N ARG A 83 7.12 1.38 2.59
CA ARG A 83 7.15 0.04 3.16
C ARG A 83 5.94 -0.21 4.04
N ILE A 84 5.56 -1.45 4.18
CA ILE A 84 4.56 -1.86 5.14
C ILE A 84 5.25 -2.01 6.51
N ALA A 85 4.71 -1.33 7.51
CA ALA A 85 5.16 -1.43 8.89
C ALA A 85 4.28 -2.45 9.61
N VAL A 86 4.57 -3.73 9.44
CA VAL A 86 3.79 -4.81 10.04
C VAL A 86 4.61 -5.57 11.07
N ASP A 87 3.91 -6.02 12.12
CA ASP A 87 4.50 -6.96 13.06
C ASP A 87 4.45 -8.35 12.43
N GLN A 88 5.62 -8.93 12.28
CA GLN A 88 5.74 -10.28 11.77
C GLN A 88 5.83 -11.26 12.94
N HIS A 89 4.83 -12.06 13.06
CA HIS A 89 4.78 -13.13 14.03
C HIS A 89 4.34 -14.43 13.38
#